data_cec2945bb675c3ba7281b1b0ae76823c
#
_entry.id   cec2945bb675c3ba7281b1b0ae76823c
#
_cell.length_a   1.000
_cell.length_b   1.000
_cell.length_c   1.000
_cell.angle_alpha   90.00
_cell.angle_beta   90.00
_cell.angle_gamma   90.00
#
_symmetry.space_group_name_H-M   'P 1'
#
loop_
_entity.id
_entity.type
_entity.pdbx_description
1 polymer ?
#
loop_
_entity_poly.entity_id
_entity_poly.type
_entity_poly.pdbx_seq_one_letter_code
_entity_poly.pdbx_strand_id
1 'polypeptide(L)'
;MQLQTEALHAGYDKDTQSTMAVPIYQTTAYEFRDVEHAANLFALKELGNIYTRLNNPTTDVFEKRFATLEGGAAGLATSSGMAAIFYAIANAAEAGDNIICARQLYGGTLTQASYTLKRFGIQARYFDVQNPSEIEALVDDKTKAIFFETLTNPSIDVADISAITTIAKKHGILTIVDNTVATPVLCRPLEYGVDVVVHSASKYTTGQGLAIGGIMVEREGLIDFIKGNARYPQFNEADESYHGLVYVDVPLPLFCLRARLSLLRDLGAVVSPFNSWLFIQGIETLSLRMREHSRNAQTVAEFLESHPLVKKVNYPGLKSNSNYTNAQRYFENGMSSGLLSFEVESFESAKKIVDATKLFSLVVNIGDSKSIITHPASTTHQQLSQEELVACGVPSGLIRLSIGLEASSDLIDDLTQALNA
;
A
#
# COMPACT_ATOMS: atom_id res chain seq x y z
N MET A 1 -3.91 19.14 12.26
CA MET A 1 -2.52 19.70 12.08
C MET A 1 -2.08 19.48 10.63
N GLN A 2 -0.94 20.06 10.23
CA GLN A 2 -0.36 19.75 8.92
C GLN A 2 0.32 18.37 8.96
N LEU A 3 0.32 17.63 7.84
CA LEU A 3 0.86 16.27 7.73
C LEU A 3 2.28 16.13 8.28
N GLN A 4 3.16 17.11 8.02
CA GLN A 4 4.55 17.10 8.51
C GLN A 4 4.65 17.15 10.04
N THR A 5 3.72 17.88 10.69
CA THR A 5 3.63 17.94 12.15
C THR A 5 3.06 16.66 12.74
N GLU A 6 2.05 16.09 12.09
CA GLU A 6 1.45 14.80 12.47
C GLU A 6 2.46 13.66 12.36
N ALA A 7 3.28 13.65 11.31
CA ALA A 7 4.35 12.68 11.14
C ALA A 7 5.34 12.63 12.31
N LEU A 8 5.54 13.75 13.01
CA LEU A 8 6.46 13.85 14.15
C LEU A 8 5.77 13.56 15.50
N HIS A 9 4.48 13.88 15.65
CA HIS A 9 3.85 13.96 16.95
C HIS A 9 2.65 13.01 17.14
N ALA A 10 1.97 12.59 16.08
CA ALA A 10 0.77 11.79 16.23
C ALA A 10 1.03 10.41 16.85
N GLY A 11 0.06 9.94 17.64
CA GLY A 11 0.02 8.58 18.17
C GLY A 11 0.96 8.27 19.31
N TYR A 12 1.80 9.22 19.77
CA TYR A 12 2.68 9.00 20.93
C TYR A 12 2.33 9.91 22.10
N ASP A 13 1.73 9.32 23.11
CA ASP A 13 1.62 9.92 24.44
C ASP A 13 2.84 9.51 25.26
N LYS A 14 3.55 10.52 25.83
CA LYS A 14 4.78 10.27 26.56
C LYS A 14 4.54 9.32 27.73
N ASP A 15 5.42 8.35 27.87
CA ASP A 15 5.42 7.38 28.95
C ASP A 15 5.77 8.01 30.31
N THR A 16 5.81 7.21 31.36
CA THR A 16 6.13 7.67 32.72
C THR A 16 7.56 8.21 32.86
N GLN A 17 8.43 7.91 31.90
CA GLN A 17 9.81 8.44 31.84
C GLN A 17 9.90 9.75 31.05
N SER A 18 8.80 10.21 30.44
CA SER A 18 8.71 11.43 29.61
C SER A 18 9.70 11.43 28.44
N THR A 19 9.94 10.29 27.83
CA THR A 19 10.90 10.16 26.71
C THR A 19 10.50 10.97 25.50
N MET A 20 11.46 11.54 24.78
CA MET A 20 11.21 12.24 23.51
C MET A 20 11.06 11.25 22.35
N ALA A 21 11.90 10.22 22.31
CA ALA A 21 11.79 9.14 21.34
C ALA A 21 10.81 8.08 21.81
N VAL A 22 10.09 7.46 20.87
CA VAL A 22 9.21 6.33 21.15
C VAL A 22 10.05 5.15 21.64
N PRO A 23 9.76 4.58 22.83
CA PRO A 23 10.48 3.42 23.35
C PRO A 23 10.17 2.14 22.55
N ILE A 24 11.12 1.21 22.54
CA ILE A 24 10.91 -0.13 21.97
C ILE A 24 10.50 -1.09 23.10
N TYR A 25 9.23 -1.53 23.08
CA TYR A 25 8.73 -2.54 24.01
C TYR A 25 8.96 -3.95 23.42
N GLN A 26 10.18 -4.45 23.56
CA GLN A 26 10.59 -5.75 23.03
C GLN A 26 10.21 -6.87 24.00
N THR A 27 8.93 -7.21 24.05
CA THR A 27 8.36 -8.27 24.90
C THR A 27 7.32 -9.07 24.15
N THR A 28 7.05 -10.30 24.59
CA THR A 28 5.99 -11.15 24.03
C THR A 28 4.69 -11.03 24.83
N ALA A 29 4.74 -10.84 26.16
CA ALA A 29 3.58 -10.90 27.04
C ALA A 29 3.64 -9.77 28.09
N TYR A 30 2.48 -9.52 28.69
CA TYR A 30 2.29 -8.49 29.71
C TYR A 30 1.65 -9.12 30.94
N GLU A 31 2.10 -8.72 32.12
CA GLU A 31 1.54 -9.19 33.39
C GLU A 31 0.19 -8.54 33.67
N PHE A 32 -0.78 -9.34 34.08
CA PHE A 32 -2.08 -8.86 34.53
C PHE A 32 -2.07 -8.54 36.02
N ARG A 33 -2.88 -7.58 36.45
CA ARG A 33 -3.03 -7.23 37.87
C ARG A 33 -3.61 -8.38 38.71
N ASP A 34 -4.61 -9.06 38.13
CA ASP A 34 -5.34 -10.18 38.72
C ASP A 34 -6.14 -10.93 37.64
N VAL A 35 -6.86 -11.98 38.01
CA VAL A 35 -7.66 -12.82 37.10
C VAL A 35 -8.85 -12.03 36.50
N GLU A 36 -9.45 -11.12 37.25
CA GLU A 36 -10.57 -10.31 36.80
C GLU A 36 -10.12 -9.32 35.72
N HIS A 37 -8.98 -8.64 35.92
CA HIS A 37 -8.37 -7.80 34.92
C HIS A 37 -8.05 -8.58 33.63
N ALA A 38 -7.47 -9.77 33.74
CA ALA A 38 -7.23 -10.63 32.58
C ALA A 38 -8.54 -10.94 31.84
N ALA A 39 -9.57 -11.37 32.55
CA ALA A 39 -10.88 -11.68 31.96
C ALA A 39 -11.52 -10.47 31.26
N ASN A 40 -11.42 -9.29 31.85
CA ASN A 40 -11.94 -8.05 31.25
C ASN A 40 -11.23 -7.66 29.97
N LEU A 41 -9.90 -7.81 29.90
CA LEU A 41 -9.12 -7.56 28.67
C LEU A 41 -9.53 -8.53 27.54
N PHE A 42 -9.64 -9.83 27.84
CA PHE A 42 -10.06 -10.82 26.85
C PHE A 42 -11.51 -10.64 26.39
N ALA A 43 -12.37 -10.10 27.23
CA ALA A 43 -13.77 -9.79 26.91
C ALA A 43 -13.97 -8.39 26.31
N LEU A 44 -12.92 -7.63 26.02
CA LEU A 44 -12.96 -6.24 25.55
C LEU A 44 -13.75 -5.27 26.45
N LYS A 45 -13.90 -5.59 27.73
CA LYS A 45 -14.50 -4.71 28.74
C LYS A 45 -13.51 -3.67 29.26
N GLU A 46 -12.24 -3.96 29.15
CA GLU A 46 -11.12 -3.06 29.43
C GLU A 46 -10.13 -3.13 28.27
N LEU A 47 -9.51 -2.00 27.90
CA LEU A 47 -8.46 -1.95 26.89
C LEU A 47 -7.09 -2.02 27.54
N GLY A 48 -6.18 -2.81 26.96
CA GLY A 48 -4.81 -2.95 27.48
C GLY A 48 -4.00 -3.97 26.70
N ASN A 49 -2.75 -4.14 27.13
CA ASN A 49 -1.83 -5.05 26.48
C ASN A 49 -1.99 -6.48 27.02
N ILE A 50 -2.08 -7.47 26.13
CA ILE A 50 -2.22 -8.89 26.45
C ILE A 50 -0.99 -9.65 25.99
N TYR A 51 -0.71 -9.56 24.70
CA TYR A 51 0.33 -10.32 24.03
C TYR A 51 0.75 -9.57 22.74
N THR A 52 2.04 -9.48 22.46
CA THR A 52 2.56 -8.64 21.35
C THR A 52 2.00 -9.01 19.97
N ARG A 53 1.55 -10.25 19.76
CA ARG A 53 0.85 -10.63 18.52
C ARG A 53 -0.47 -9.89 18.34
N LEU A 54 -1.15 -9.52 19.43
CA LEU A 54 -2.41 -8.76 19.39
C LEU A 54 -2.15 -7.25 19.41
N ASN A 55 -1.34 -6.80 20.35
CA ASN A 55 -1.02 -5.40 20.53
C ASN A 55 0.33 -5.21 21.23
N ASN A 56 1.01 -4.11 20.91
CA ASN A 56 2.29 -3.75 21.53
C ASN A 56 2.40 -2.22 21.54
N PRO A 57 2.85 -1.57 22.61
CA PRO A 57 2.88 -0.11 22.71
C PRO A 57 3.69 0.58 21.61
N THR A 58 4.81 0.00 21.16
CA THR A 58 5.60 0.56 20.05
C THR A 58 4.83 0.45 18.72
N THR A 59 4.23 -0.72 18.46
CA THR A 59 3.44 -0.94 17.25
C THR A 59 2.18 -0.08 17.24
N ASP A 60 1.54 0.15 18.39
CA ASP A 60 0.38 1.02 18.53
C ASP A 60 0.69 2.48 18.11
N VAL A 61 1.88 2.99 18.46
CA VAL A 61 2.33 4.31 17.99
C VAL A 61 2.45 4.34 16.46
N PHE A 62 3.03 3.30 15.86
CA PHE A 62 3.12 3.19 14.41
C PHE A 62 1.73 3.17 13.77
N GLU A 63 0.83 2.35 14.27
CA GLU A 63 -0.54 2.21 13.77
C GLU A 63 -1.31 3.53 13.85
N LYS A 64 -1.32 4.19 15.01
CA LYS A 64 -2.00 5.47 15.24
C LYS A 64 -1.42 6.60 14.39
N ARG A 65 -0.09 6.70 14.32
CA ARG A 65 0.59 7.73 13.53
C ARG A 65 0.29 7.57 12.06
N PHE A 66 0.40 6.36 11.54
CA PHE A 66 0.13 6.10 10.13
C PHE A 66 -1.34 6.29 9.76
N ALA A 67 -2.27 5.86 10.63
CA ALA A 67 -3.70 6.11 10.46
C ALA A 67 -4.00 7.62 10.40
N THR A 68 -3.39 8.42 11.29
CA THR A 68 -3.53 9.89 11.27
C THR A 68 -3.02 10.49 9.95
N LEU A 69 -1.89 10.00 9.43
CA LEU A 69 -1.35 10.51 8.16
C LEU A 69 -2.26 10.20 6.96
N GLU A 70 -2.91 9.05 6.94
CA GLU A 70 -3.91 8.70 5.92
C GLU A 70 -5.26 9.40 6.14
N GLY A 71 -5.48 10.01 7.30
CA GLY A 71 -6.79 10.57 7.68
C GLY A 71 -7.82 9.51 8.04
N GLY A 72 -7.37 8.36 8.55
CA GLY A 72 -8.21 7.23 8.92
C GLY A 72 -8.50 7.13 10.42
N ALA A 73 -9.44 6.25 10.77
CA ALA A 73 -9.90 5.99 12.13
C ALA A 73 -8.94 5.10 12.92
N ALA A 74 -8.38 4.09 12.28
CA ALA A 74 -7.45 3.15 12.89
C ALA A 74 -6.55 2.48 11.87
N GLY A 75 -5.40 1.98 12.35
CA GLY A 75 -4.47 1.16 11.59
C GLY A 75 -4.27 -0.22 12.21
N LEU A 76 -3.89 -1.18 11.37
CA LEU A 76 -3.44 -2.51 11.80
C LEU A 76 -2.14 -2.86 11.07
N ALA A 77 -1.05 -2.94 11.82
CA ALA A 77 0.26 -3.30 11.30
C ALA A 77 0.40 -4.82 11.13
N THR A 78 1.10 -5.22 10.07
CA THR A 78 1.34 -6.62 9.70
C THR A 78 2.81 -6.85 9.33
N SER A 79 3.20 -8.13 9.23
CA SER A 79 4.59 -8.51 8.94
C SER A 79 5.07 -8.13 7.53
N SER A 80 4.18 -7.81 6.60
CA SER A 80 4.51 -7.39 5.23
C SER A 80 3.33 -6.72 4.54
N GLY A 81 3.59 -5.98 3.44
CA GLY A 81 2.54 -5.44 2.59
C GLY A 81 1.63 -6.53 2.02
N MET A 82 2.18 -7.68 1.63
CA MET A 82 1.40 -8.82 1.15
C MET A 82 0.46 -9.40 2.21
N ALA A 83 0.87 -9.39 3.49
CA ALA A 83 0.00 -9.77 4.59
C ALA A 83 -1.10 -8.74 4.83
N ALA A 84 -0.80 -7.43 4.71
CA ALA A 84 -1.81 -6.38 4.80
C ALA A 84 -2.87 -6.51 3.71
N ILE A 85 -2.47 -6.76 2.46
CA ILE A 85 -3.37 -6.99 1.32
C ILE A 85 -4.23 -8.24 1.58
N PHE A 86 -3.59 -9.36 1.96
CA PHE A 86 -4.31 -10.60 2.23
C PHE A 86 -5.34 -10.42 3.35
N TYR A 87 -4.96 -9.78 4.45
CA TYR A 87 -5.88 -9.56 5.57
C TYR A 87 -7.00 -8.59 5.22
N ALA A 88 -6.73 -7.52 4.46
CA ALA A 88 -7.77 -6.61 4.03
C ALA A 88 -8.82 -7.34 3.14
N ILE A 89 -8.36 -8.17 2.20
CA ILE A 89 -9.25 -8.95 1.32
C ILE A 89 -9.99 -10.04 2.10
N ALA A 90 -9.29 -10.86 2.90
CA ALA A 90 -9.89 -11.94 3.66
C ALA A 90 -10.79 -11.46 4.81
N ASN A 91 -10.65 -10.20 5.22
CA ASN A 91 -11.56 -9.56 6.16
C ASN A 91 -12.89 -9.15 5.50
N ALA A 92 -12.86 -8.83 4.20
CA ALA A 92 -14.03 -8.44 3.41
C ALA A 92 -14.74 -9.63 2.75
N ALA A 93 -13.99 -10.65 2.30
CA ALA A 93 -14.47 -11.76 1.47
C ALA A 93 -14.13 -13.12 2.10
N GLU A 94 -15.03 -14.09 1.92
CA GLU A 94 -14.88 -15.47 2.40
C GLU A 94 -14.95 -16.47 1.24
N ALA A 95 -14.81 -17.76 1.54
CA ALA A 95 -14.92 -18.83 0.54
C ALA A 95 -16.28 -18.80 -0.17
N GLY A 96 -16.27 -18.74 -1.49
CA GLY A 96 -17.45 -18.61 -2.34
C GLY A 96 -17.73 -17.18 -2.81
N ASP A 97 -17.03 -16.19 -2.27
CA ASP A 97 -17.12 -14.79 -2.69
C ASP A 97 -16.16 -14.46 -3.84
N ASN A 98 -16.31 -13.24 -4.37
CA ASN A 98 -15.38 -12.68 -5.33
C ASN A 98 -15.01 -11.23 -5.01
N ILE A 99 -13.87 -10.82 -5.58
CA ILE A 99 -13.39 -9.44 -5.57
C ILE A 99 -13.12 -8.99 -7.00
N ILE A 100 -13.19 -7.69 -7.23
CA ILE A 100 -12.83 -7.08 -8.51
C ILE A 100 -11.48 -6.38 -8.32
N CYS A 101 -10.48 -6.73 -9.13
CA CYS A 101 -9.13 -6.19 -9.06
C CYS A 101 -8.79 -5.41 -10.33
N ALA A 102 -8.01 -4.33 -10.22
CA ALA A 102 -7.36 -3.77 -11.39
C ALA A 102 -6.42 -4.82 -12.03
N ARG A 103 -6.22 -4.77 -13.36
CA ARG A 103 -5.23 -5.63 -14.04
C ARG A 103 -3.82 -5.16 -13.79
N GLN A 104 -3.64 -3.85 -13.67
CA GLN A 104 -2.37 -3.18 -13.46
C GLN A 104 -2.05 -3.16 -11.96
N LEU A 105 -1.49 -4.25 -11.45
CA LEU A 105 -1.09 -4.41 -10.06
C LEU A 105 0.39 -4.82 -9.96
N TYR A 106 0.95 -4.62 -8.81
CA TYR A 106 2.22 -5.24 -8.45
C TYR A 106 2.16 -6.75 -8.68
N GLY A 107 3.19 -7.34 -9.31
CA GLY A 107 3.21 -8.75 -9.70
C GLY A 107 2.89 -9.72 -8.58
N GLY A 108 3.37 -9.46 -7.35
CA GLY A 108 3.04 -10.28 -6.17
C GLY A 108 1.55 -10.22 -5.82
N THR A 109 0.92 -9.06 -5.94
CA THR A 109 -0.52 -8.88 -5.68
C THR A 109 -1.35 -9.57 -6.78
N LEU A 110 -0.93 -9.45 -8.03
CA LEU A 110 -1.59 -10.15 -9.14
C LEU A 110 -1.54 -11.68 -8.95
N THR A 111 -0.38 -12.21 -8.56
CA THR A 111 -0.23 -13.63 -8.23
C THR A 111 -1.09 -14.04 -7.03
N GLN A 112 -1.14 -13.22 -5.97
CA GLN A 112 -1.99 -13.48 -4.80
C GLN A 112 -3.46 -13.51 -5.20
N ALA A 113 -3.94 -12.56 -6.00
CA ALA A 113 -5.32 -12.49 -6.47
C ALA A 113 -5.68 -13.66 -7.40
N SER A 114 -4.83 -13.98 -8.38
CA SER A 114 -5.11 -15.00 -9.39
C SER A 114 -5.02 -16.44 -8.89
N TYR A 115 -4.10 -16.71 -7.96
CA TYR A 115 -3.78 -18.09 -7.56
C TYR A 115 -3.97 -18.34 -6.08
N THR A 116 -3.47 -17.46 -5.21
CA THR A 116 -3.48 -17.73 -3.76
C THR A 116 -4.89 -17.61 -3.19
N LEU A 117 -5.59 -16.52 -3.45
CA LEU A 117 -6.97 -16.30 -2.98
C LEU A 117 -7.93 -17.38 -3.49
N LYS A 118 -7.72 -17.87 -4.72
CA LYS A 118 -8.50 -18.98 -5.28
C LYS A 118 -8.40 -20.25 -4.42
N ARG A 119 -7.24 -20.51 -3.80
CA ARG A 119 -7.05 -21.66 -2.90
C ARG A 119 -7.84 -21.51 -1.59
N PHE A 120 -8.16 -20.27 -1.21
CA PHE A 120 -9.04 -19.93 -0.08
C PHE A 120 -10.51 -19.76 -0.50
N GLY A 121 -10.86 -20.10 -1.75
CA GLY A 121 -12.21 -20.03 -2.27
C GLY A 121 -12.67 -18.64 -2.71
N ILE A 122 -11.80 -17.63 -2.71
CA ILE A 122 -12.10 -16.27 -3.15
C ILE A 122 -11.66 -16.11 -4.61
N GLN A 123 -12.58 -15.67 -5.49
CA GLN A 123 -12.29 -15.46 -6.90
C GLN A 123 -11.96 -13.99 -7.18
N ALA A 124 -10.97 -13.74 -8.06
CA ALA A 124 -10.69 -12.41 -8.58
C ALA A 124 -11.23 -12.25 -10.01
N ARG A 125 -11.82 -11.08 -10.28
CA ARG A 125 -12.24 -10.60 -11.61
C ARG A 125 -11.46 -9.33 -11.91
N TYR A 126 -11.17 -9.04 -13.17
CA TYR A 126 -10.23 -7.99 -13.51
C TYR A 126 -10.85 -6.92 -14.40
N PHE A 127 -10.59 -5.65 -14.06
CA PHE A 127 -10.91 -4.47 -14.85
C PHE A 127 -9.65 -3.70 -15.24
N ASP A 128 -9.74 -2.88 -16.29
CA ASP A 128 -8.67 -1.95 -16.64
C ASP A 128 -8.76 -0.69 -15.78
N VAL A 129 -7.67 -0.34 -15.06
CA VAL A 129 -7.62 0.85 -14.19
C VAL A 129 -7.88 2.16 -14.96
N GLN A 130 -7.59 2.18 -16.27
CA GLN A 130 -7.89 3.30 -17.15
C GLN A 130 -9.37 3.34 -17.61
N ASN A 131 -10.13 2.26 -17.37
CA ASN A 131 -11.55 2.16 -17.73
C ASN A 131 -12.40 1.65 -16.54
N PRO A 132 -12.61 2.45 -15.49
CA PRO A 132 -13.39 2.04 -14.32
C PRO A 132 -14.81 1.56 -14.62
N SER A 133 -15.40 1.96 -15.76
CA SER A 133 -16.75 1.54 -16.16
C SER A 133 -16.87 0.03 -16.37
N GLU A 134 -15.78 -0.70 -16.64
CA GLU A 134 -15.78 -2.17 -16.72
C GLU A 134 -16.26 -2.84 -15.44
N ILE A 135 -16.07 -2.17 -14.28
CA ILE A 135 -16.46 -2.69 -12.96
C ILE A 135 -17.97 -3.03 -12.92
N GLU A 136 -18.82 -2.21 -13.55
CA GLU A 136 -20.28 -2.41 -13.56
C GLU A 136 -20.69 -3.80 -14.08
N ALA A 137 -20.01 -4.29 -15.11
CA ALA A 137 -20.29 -5.60 -15.71
C ALA A 137 -19.73 -6.79 -14.91
N LEU A 138 -18.85 -6.52 -13.94
CA LEU A 138 -18.18 -7.54 -13.13
C LEU A 138 -18.85 -7.76 -11.77
N VAL A 139 -19.73 -6.84 -11.35
CA VAL A 139 -20.43 -6.90 -10.05
C VAL A 139 -21.50 -7.98 -10.05
N ASP A 140 -21.55 -8.77 -8.98
CA ASP A 140 -22.68 -9.63 -8.62
C ASP A 140 -22.93 -9.62 -7.11
N ASP A 141 -23.87 -10.46 -6.63
CA ASP A 141 -24.23 -10.52 -5.20
C ASP A 141 -23.11 -11.02 -4.29
N LYS A 142 -22.13 -11.72 -4.85
CA LYS A 142 -20.96 -12.26 -4.14
C LYS A 142 -19.76 -11.35 -4.19
N THR A 143 -19.83 -10.21 -4.87
CA THR A 143 -18.74 -9.24 -4.95
C THR A 143 -18.60 -8.48 -3.63
N LYS A 144 -17.44 -8.59 -2.97
CA LYS A 144 -17.19 -8.03 -1.63
C LYS A 144 -16.27 -6.82 -1.63
N ALA A 145 -15.31 -6.76 -2.54
CA ALA A 145 -14.36 -5.65 -2.56
C ALA A 145 -13.94 -5.32 -4.00
N ILE A 146 -13.55 -4.06 -4.20
CA ILE A 146 -12.82 -3.58 -5.37
C ILE A 146 -11.42 -3.21 -4.90
N PHE A 147 -10.40 -3.86 -5.48
CA PHE A 147 -8.99 -3.66 -5.15
C PHE A 147 -8.23 -3.00 -6.30
N PHE A 148 -7.46 -1.96 -6.01
CA PHE A 148 -6.61 -1.27 -6.99
C PHE A 148 -5.43 -0.58 -6.32
N GLU A 149 -4.47 -0.06 -7.11
CA GLU A 149 -3.36 0.76 -6.63
C GLU A 149 -3.60 2.23 -6.98
N THR A 150 -3.25 3.16 -6.10
CA THR A 150 -3.36 4.61 -6.37
C THR A 150 -2.49 5.02 -7.55
N LEU A 151 -1.25 4.54 -7.56
CA LEU A 151 -0.27 4.65 -8.63
C LEU A 151 0.28 3.25 -8.91
N THR A 152 -0.01 2.74 -10.09
CA THR A 152 0.27 1.34 -10.43
C THR A 152 1.76 1.08 -10.63
N ASN A 153 2.17 -0.15 -10.38
CA ASN A 153 3.55 -0.61 -10.53
C ASN A 153 3.59 -1.91 -11.36
N PRO A 154 4.23 -1.94 -12.54
CA PRO A 154 5.18 -0.98 -13.10
C PRO A 154 4.64 -0.06 -14.19
N SER A 155 3.36 -0.10 -14.54
CA SER A 155 2.80 0.68 -15.66
C SER A 155 2.70 2.19 -15.39
N ILE A 156 2.73 2.59 -14.09
CA ILE A 156 2.73 4.00 -13.64
C ILE A 156 1.43 4.74 -14.04
N ASP A 157 0.31 4.04 -14.00
CA ASP A 157 -1.01 4.62 -14.21
C ASP A 157 -1.59 5.19 -12.91
N VAL A 158 -2.28 6.32 -12.99
CA VAL A 158 -2.98 6.92 -11.85
C VAL A 158 -4.46 6.57 -11.93
N ALA A 159 -4.96 5.84 -10.93
CA ALA A 159 -6.35 5.43 -10.87
C ALA A 159 -7.30 6.64 -10.75
N ASP A 160 -8.44 6.60 -11.44
CA ASP A 160 -9.54 7.54 -11.15
C ASP A 160 -10.29 7.06 -9.89
N ILE A 161 -9.75 7.43 -8.73
CA ILE A 161 -10.25 7.00 -7.42
C ILE A 161 -11.73 7.35 -7.26
N SER A 162 -12.14 8.56 -7.64
CA SER A 162 -13.53 9.02 -7.48
C SER A 162 -14.51 8.23 -8.37
N ALA A 163 -14.11 7.85 -9.58
CA ALA A 163 -14.94 7.03 -10.46
C ALA A 163 -15.13 5.62 -9.84
N ILE A 164 -14.06 5.00 -9.37
CA ILE A 164 -14.10 3.67 -8.75
C ILE A 164 -14.95 3.68 -7.47
N THR A 165 -14.73 4.64 -6.57
CA THR A 165 -15.47 4.72 -5.30
C THR A 165 -16.96 5.05 -5.51
N THR A 166 -17.29 5.82 -6.55
CA THR A 166 -18.69 6.10 -6.92
C THR A 166 -19.42 4.81 -7.33
N ILE A 167 -18.79 3.98 -8.17
CA ILE A 167 -19.35 2.68 -8.57
C ILE A 167 -19.48 1.75 -7.37
N ALA A 168 -18.43 1.64 -6.56
CA ALA A 168 -18.41 0.80 -5.37
C ALA A 168 -19.55 1.17 -4.41
N LYS A 169 -19.72 2.45 -4.12
CA LYS A 169 -20.78 2.98 -3.25
C LYS A 169 -22.18 2.67 -3.78
N LYS A 170 -22.39 2.82 -5.09
CA LYS A 170 -23.66 2.49 -5.75
C LYS A 170 -24.09 1.04 -5.51
N HIS A 171 -23.13 0.12 -5.46
CA HIS A 171 -23.36 -1.31 -5.28
C HIS A 171 -23.19 -1.79 -3.82
N GLY A 172 -22.86 -0.92 -2.88
CA GLY A 172 -22.62 -1.28 -1.48
C GLY A 172 -21.38 -2.17 -1.29
N ILE A 173 -20.34 -1.99 -2.10
CA ILE A 173 -19.11 -2.78 -2.14
C ILE A 173 -17.97 -1.98 -1.52
N LEU A 174 -17.15 -2.63 -0.66
CA LEU A 174 -15.95 -2.03 -0.08
C LEU A 174 -14.87 -1.76 -1.15
N THR A 175 -14.16 -0.66 -0.96
CA THR A 175 -12.97 -0.33 -1.73
C THR A 175 -11.71 -0.51 -0.88
N ILE A 176 -10.72 -1.20 -1.43
CA ILE A 176 -9.40 -1.42 -0.82
C ILE A 176 -8.35 -0.91 -1.82
N VAL A 177 -7.53 0.03 -1.40
CA VAL A 177 -6.49 0.59 -2.27
C VAL A 177 -5.10 0.39 -1.68
N ASP A 178 -4.16 -0.03 -2.50
CA ASP A 178 -2.74 0.00 -2.15
C ASP A 178 -2.16 1.38 -2.49
N ASN A 179 -1.80 2.13 -1.45
CA ASN A 179 -1.24 3.48 -1.55
C ASN A 179 0.28 3.52 -1.31
N THR A 180 0.95 2.38 -1.44
CA THR A 180 2.39 2.22 -1.16
C THR A 180 3.25 3.21 -1.93
N VAL A 181 2.97 3.43 -3.21
CA VAL A 181 3.79 4.27 -4.10
C VAL A 181 3.52 5.76 -3.91
N ALA A 182 2.26 6.15 -3.78
CA ALA A 182 1.90 7.55 -3.57
C ALA A 182 2.20 8.00 -2.14
N THR A 183 2.04 7.14 -1.15
CA THR A 183 2.11 7.45 0.28
C THR A 183 1.07 8.51 0.71
N PRO A 184 0.78 8.68 1.99
CA PRO A 184 -0.13 9.75 2.43
C PRO A 184 0.40 11.18 2.14
N VAL A 185 1.66 11.29 1.70
CA VAL A 185 2.25 12.59 1.33
C VAL A 185 1.75 13.08 -0.03
N LEU A 186 1.58 12.18 -1.00
CA LEU A 186 1.08 12.55 -2.32
C LEU A 186 -0.44 12.46 -2.39
N CYS A 187 -1.02 11.42 -1.81
CA CYS A 187 -2.45 11.15 -1.91
C CYS A 187 -2.97 10.49 -0.63
N ARG A 188 -4.13 10.94 -0.17
CA ARG A 188 -4.93 10.29 0.88
C ARG A 188 -6.22 9.74 0.28
N PRO A 189 -6.23 8.49 -0.14
CA PRO A 189 -7.38 7.92 -0.86
C PRO A 189 -8.68 7.91 -0.05
N LEU A 190 -8.59 7.88 1.28
CA LEU A 190 -9.75 7.95 2.18
C LEU A 190 -10.56 9.25 1.97
N GLU A 191 -9.90 10.37 1.63
CA GLU A 191 -10.55 11.66 1.34
C GLU A 191 -11.38 11.62 0.04
N TYR A 192 -11.12 10.63 -0.83
CA TYR A 192 -11.85 10.40 -2.08
C TYR A 192 -12.85 9.24 -1.99
N GLY A 193 -13.18 8.82 -0.76
CA GLY A 193 -14.22 7.83 -0.50
C GLY A 193 -13.78 6.37 -0.54
N VAL A 194 -12.49 6.09 -0.52
CA VAL A 194 -11.95 4.74 -0.29
C VAL A 194 -12.25 4.30 1.13
N ASP A 195 -12.55 3.02 1.34
CA ASP A 195 -12.90 2.48 2.65
C ASP A 195 -11.70 1.99 3.44
N VAL A 196 -10.76 1.34 2.78
CA VAL A 196 -9.54 0.77 3.39
C VAL A 196 -8.33 1.04 2.51
N VAL A 197 -7.27 1.53 3.12
CA VAL A 197 -5.97 1.74 2.47
C VAL A 197 -4.98 0.72 3.00
N VAL A 198 -4.15 0.13 2.14
CA VAL A 198 -3.06 -0.76 2.52
C VAL A 198 -1.73 -0.21 2.05
N HIS A 199 -0.65 -0.53 2.78
CA HIS A 199 0.71 -0.16 2.42
C HIS A 199 1.70 -1.28 2.69
N SER A 200 2.68 -1.39 1.82
CA SER A 200 3.95 -2.01 2.16
C SER A 200 4.84 -0.99 2.88
N ALA A 201 4.90 -1.06 4.21
CA ALA A 201 5.75 -0.18 5.01
C ALA A 201 7.25 -0.39 4.72
N SER A 202 7.60 -1.49 4.05
CA SER A 202 8.97 -1.79 3.60
C SER A 202 9.52 -0.84 2.54
N LYS A 203 8.66 -0.02 1.92
CA LYS A 203 8.99 0.86 0.79
C LYS A 203 9.29 2.28 1.27
N TYR A 204 8.64 3.28 0.73
CA TYR A 204 8.83 4.68 1.10
C TYR A 204 8.65 4.95 2.60
N THR A 205 7.88 4.15 3.34
CA THR A 205 7.66 4.37 4.78
C THR A 205 8.98 4.27 5.57
N THR A 206 9.78 3.20 5.38
CA THR A 206 11.15 3.17 5.93
C THR A 206 12.10 4.03 5.11
N GLY A 207 12.02 3.93 3.80
CA GLY A 207 12.79 4.68 2.81
C GLY A 207 14.26 4.29 2.68
N GLN A 208 14.71 3.23 3.32
CA GLN A 208 16.12 2.81 3.35
C GLN A 208 16.30 1.29 3.25
N GLY A 209 15.23 0.55 2.92
CA GLY A 209 15.29 -0.91 2.77
C GLY A 209 15.60 -1.69 4.06
N LEU A 210 15.30 -1.12 5.24
CA LEU A 210 15.76 -1.66 6.54
C LEU A 210 14.87 -2.75 7.12
N ALA A 211 13.56 -2.71 6.83
CA ALA A 211 12.59 -3.57 7.50
C ALA A 211 11.45 -3.99 6.57
N ILE A 212 10.93 -5.18 6.79
CA ILE A 212 9.73 -5.65 6.12
C ILE A 212 8.54 -5.47 7.04
N GLY A 213 7.45 -4.88 6.53
CA GLY A 213 6.18 -4.70 7.22
C GLY A 213 5.09 -4.21 6.28
N GLY A 214 3.88 -4.20 6.78
CA GLY A 214 2.71 -3.66 6.12
C GLY A 214 1.78 -3.01 7.12
N ILE A 215 0.80 -2.27 6.63
CA ILE A 215 -0.26 -1.68 7.43
C ILE A 215 -1.52 -1.55 6.59
N MET A 216 -2.67 -1.74 7.20
CA MET A 216 -3.97 -1.32 6.68
C MET A 216 -4.54 -0.22 7.55
N VAL A 217 -5.31 0.68 6.94
CA VAL A 217 -5.98 1.80 7.60
C VAL A 217 -7.43 1.86 7.14
N GLU A 218 -8.39 1.92 8.05
CA GLU A 218 -9.79 2.11 7.73
C GLU A 218 -10.21 3.58 7.88
N ARG A 219 -11.18 4.01 7.05
CA ARG A 219 -11.72 5.38 7.13
C ARG A 219 -12.62 5.60 8.34
N GLU A 220 -12.81 6.84 8.71
CA GLU A 220 -13.85 7.25 9.65
C GLU A 220 -15.26 6.88 9.15
N GLY A 221 -16.13 6.49 10.07
CA GLY A 221 -17.53 6.18 9.78
C GLY A 221 -17.75 4.95 8.88
N LEU A 222 -16.78 4.05 8.75
CA LEU A 222 -16.93 2.81 7.97
C LEU A 222 -18.06 1.92 8.52
N ILE A 223 -18.33 2.00 9.81
CA ILE A 223 -19.41 1.30 10.47
C ILE A 223 -20.79 1.61 9.84
N ASP A 224 -21.04 2.86 9.45
CA ASP A 224 -22.32 3.26 8.87
C ASP A 224 -22.56 2.64 7.48
N PHE A 225 -21.49 2.30 6.78
CA PHE A 225 -21.53 1.61 5.49
C PHE A 225 -21.74 0.10 5.65
N ILE A 226 -21.15 -0.50 6.68
CA ILE A 226 -21.18 -1.96 6.91
C ILE A 226 -22.42 -2.39 7.69
N LYS A 227 -22.91 -1.60 8.66
CA LYS A 227 -24.05 -1.95 9.51
C LYS A 227 -25.32 -2.13 8.67
N GLY A 228 -25.88 -3.33 8.75
CA GLY A 228 -27.06 -3.72 7.99
C GLY A 228 -26.81 -4.00 6.49
N ASN A 229 -25.58 -3.92 6.02
CA ASN A 229 -25.23 -4.30 4.66
C ASN A 229 -25.11 -5.82 4.55
N ALA A 230 -26.04 -6.45 3.85
CA ALA A 230 -26.13 -7.90 3.68
C ALA A 230 -24.91 -8.54 2.98
N ARG A 231 -24.04 -7.72 2.36
CA ARG A 231 -22.79 -8.21 1.78
C ARG A 231 -21.77 -8.65 2.84
N TYR A 232 -21.90 -8.16 4.08
CA TYR A 232 -20.88 -8.34 5.12
C TYR A 232 -21.48 -8.95 6.40
N PRO A 233 -22.03 -10.21 6.33
CA PRO A 233 -22.58 -10.89 7.48
C PRO A 233 -21.56 -11.05 8.61
N GLN A 234 -20.27 -11.27 8.28
CA GLN A 234 -19.19 -11.45 9.25
C GLN A 234 -18.94 -10.26 10.18
N PHE A 235 -19.49 -9.08 9.89
CA PHE A 235 -19.46 -7.92 10.78
C PHE A 235 -20.78 -7.70 11.50
N ASN A 236 -21.90 -8.20 10.93
CA ASN A 236 -23.27 -7.96 11.38
C ASN A 236 -23.83 -9.13 12.21
N GLU A 237 -23.23 -10.31 12.16
CA GLU A 237 -23.63 -11.50 12.87
C GLU A 237 -22.66 -11.83 14.00
N ALA A 238 -23.08 -12.69 14.93
CA ALA A 238 -22.27 -13.09 16.07
C ALA A 238 -21.07 -13.94 15.64
N ASP A 239 -19.86 -13.50 15.99
CA ASP A 239 -18.63 -14.24 15.75
C ASP A 239 -18.43 -15.31 16.84
N GLU A 240 -18.66 -16.58 16.50
CA GLU A 240 -18.49 -17.71 17.43
C GLU A 240 -17.04 -17.84 17.92
N SER A 241 -16.05 -17.45 17.10
CA SER A 241 -14.62 -17.50 17.45
C SER A 241 -14.24 -16.47 18.52
N TYR A 242 -15.12 -15.47 18.77
CA TYR A 242 -14.89 -14.42 19.74
C TYR A 242 -16.13 -14.20 20.65
N HIS A 243 -16.58 -15.26 21.31
CA HIS A 243 -17.66 -15.22 22.32
C HIS A 243 -18.99 -14.63 21.82
N GLY A 244 -19.28 -14.74 20.52
CA GLY A 244 -20.51 -14.19 19.94
C GLY A 244 -20.50 -12.68 19.75
N LEU A 245 -19.31 -12.07 19.62
CA LEU A 245 -19.15 -10.64 19.37
C LEU A 245 -19.78 -10.24 18.02
N VAL A 246 -20.60 -9.19 18.03
CA VAL A 246 -21.10 -8.53 16.80
C VAL A 246 -20.30 -7.25 16.60
N TYR A 247 -19.47 -7.21 15.57
CA TYR A 247 -18.49 -6.12 15.39
C TYR A 247 -19.15 -4.74 15.19
N VAL A 248 -20.31 -4.68 14.53
CA VAL A 248 -21.04 -3.40 14.32
C VAL A 248 -21.69 -2.83 15.60
N ASP A 249 -21.68 -3.56 16.69
CA ASP A 249 -22.21 -3.09 18.00
C ASP A 249 -21.08 -2.62 18.95
N VAL A 250 -19.81 -2.77 18.53
CA VAL A 250 -18.65 -2.31 19.29
C VAL A 250 -18.31 -0.87 18.89
N PRO A 251 -18.13 0.06 19.83
CA PRO A 251 -17.79 1.47 19.52
C PRO A 251 -16.29 1.66 19.21
N LEU A 252 -15.75 0.83 18.33
CA LEU A 252 -14.35 0.84 17.88
C LEU A 252 -14.30 0.70 16.35
N PRO A 253 -13.23 1.11 15.70
CA PRO A 253 -13.02 0.90 14.26
C PRO A 253 -13.10 -0.59 13.90
N LEU A 254 -14.19 -0.98 13.25
CA LEU A 254 -14.62 -2.39 13.18
C LEU A 254 -13.79 -3.25 12.22
N PHE A 255 -13.27 -2.66 11.13
CA PHE A 255 -12.53 -3.41 10.13
C PHE A 255 -11.16 -3.83 10.65
N CYS A 256 -10.41 -2.88 11.21
CA CYS A 256 -9.13 -3.16 11.88
C CYS A 256 -9.32 -4.02 13.14
N LEU A 257 -10.42 -3.82 13.90
CA LEU A 257 -10.73 -4.64 15.07
C LEU A 257 -10.93 -6.11 14.69
N ARG A 258 -11.82 -6.40 13.72
CA ARG A 258 -12.05 -7.78 13.28
C ARG A 258 -10.78 -8.41 12.71
N ALA A 259 -10.05 -7.69 11.86
CA ALA A 259 -8.80 -8.20 11.32
C ALA A 259 -7.77 -8.52 12.42
N ARG A 260 -7.71 -7.75 13.50
CA ARG A 260 -6.84 -8.00 14.67
C ARG A 260 -7.28 -9.23 15.45
N LEU A 261 -8.57 -9.34 15.75
CA LEU A 261 -9.11 -10.39 16.65
C LEU A 261 -9.28 -11.75 15.96
N SER A 262 -9.43 -11.79 14.64
CA SER A 262 -9.56 -13.02 13.87
C SER A 262 -8.29 -13.34 13.07
N LEU A 263 -7.93 -12.51 12.10
CA LEU A 263 -6.86 -12.84 11.14
C LEU A 263 -5.46 -12.70 11.75
N LEU A 264 -5.15 -11.56 12.38
CA LEU A 264 -3.82 -11.34 12.97
C LEU A 264 -3.58 -12.29 14.15
N ARG A 265 -4.57 -12.45 15.03
CA ARG A 265 -4.49 -13.38 16.16
C ARG A 265 -4.21 -14.80 15.73
N ASP A 266 -4.94 -15.30 14.72
CA ASP A 266 -4.98 -16.72 14.39
C ASP A 266 -3.94 -17.10 13.32
N LEU A 267 -3.67 -16.23 12.33
CA LEU A 267 -2.68 -16.49 11.26
C LEU A 267 -1.29 -15.96 11.59
N GLY A 268 -1.17 -15.00 12.52
CA GLY A 268 0.08 -14.64 13.16
C GLY A 268 1.07 -13.81 12.32
N ALA A 269 0.63 -13.12 11.25
CA ALA A 269 1.51 -12.26 10.45
C ALA A 269 1.81 -10.91 11.16
N VAL A 270 2.33 -10.99 12.38
CA VAL A 270 2.63 -9.84 13.25
C VAL A 270 3.95 -9.18 12.86
N VAL A 271 3.99 -7.85 12.92
CA VAL A 271 5.23 -7.07 12.80
C VAL A 271 5.96 -7.04 14.14
N SER A 272 7.30 -7.08 14.13
CA SER A 272 8.08 -6.93 15.36
C SER A 272 8.06 -5.49 15.87
N PRO A 273 8.13 -5.26 17.20
CA PRO A 273 8.25 -3.90 17.77
C PRO A 273 9.45 -3.13 17.24
N PHE A 274 10.56 -3.80 16.98
CA PHE A 274 11.75 -3.18 16.40
C PHE A 274 11.50 -2.68 14.98
N ASN A 275 10.83 -3.47 14.12
CA ASN A 275 10.46 -3.02 12.78
C ASN A 275 9.46 -1.85 12.85
N SER A 276 8.47 -1.91 13.75
CA SER A 276 7.53 -0.80 13.98
C SER A 276 8.26 0.49 14.36
N TRP A 277 9.29 0.39 15.18
CA TRP A 277 10.14 1.54 15.55
C TRP A 277 10.91 2.10 14.34
N LEU A 278 11.46 1.24 13.47
CA LEU A 278 12.11 1.67 12.22
C LEU A 278 11.12 2.39 11.29
N PHE A 279 9.87 1.93 11.21
CA PHE A 279 8.82 2.62 10.44
C PHE A 279 8.49 3.99 11.03
N ILE A 280 8.42 4.13 12.35
CA ILE A 280 8.24 5.42 13.03
C ILE A 280 9.36 6.40 12.64
N GLN A 281 10.63 5.96 12.67
CA GLN A 281 11.77 6.79 12.25
C GLN A 281 11.66 7.20 10.77
N GLY A 282 11.25 6.27 9.90
CA GLY A 282 11.06 6.57 8.48
C GLY A 282 9.93 7.59 8.22
N ILE A 283 8.82 7.48 8.95
CA ILE A 283 7.67 8.39 8.85
C ILE A 283 8.07 9.83 9.15
N GLU A 284 8.91 10.07 10.15
CA GLU A 284 9.30 11.41 10.58
C GLU A 284 9.95 12.25 9.47
N THR A 285 10.58 11.60 8.50
CA THR A 285 11.20 12.25 7.33
C THR A 285 10.47 11.98 6.00
N LEU A 286 9.35 11.28 6.03
CA LEU A 286 8.66 10.82 4.82
C LEU A 286 8.34 11.98 3.87
N SER A 287 7.77 13.07 4.37
CA SER A 287 7.37 14.20 3.53
C SER A 287 8.57 14.93 2.89
N LEU A 288 9.72 14.97 3.57
CA LEU A 288 10.96 15.51 3.01
C LEU A 288 11.47 14.63 1.87
N ARG A 289 11.48 13.32 2.11
CA ARG A 289 11.95 12.34 1.12
C ARG A 289 11.03 12.30 -0.11
N MET A 290 9.71 12.28 0.07
CA MET A 290 8.77 12.22 -1.05
C MET A 290 8.86 13.45 -1.96
N ARG A 291 9.10 14.65 -1.42
CA ARG A 291 9.36 15.85 -2.22
C ARG A 291 10.62 15.70 -3.06
N GLU A 292 11.71 15.21 -2.46
CA GLU A 292 12.97 15.04 -3.17
C GLU A 292 12.89 13.92 -4.22
N HIS A 293 12.30 12.76 -3.86
CA HIS A 293 12.03 11.69 -4.83
C HIS A 293 11.25 12.20 -6.04
N SER A 294 10.16 12.96 -5.81
CA SER A 294 9.33 13.49 -6.90
C SER A 294 10.08 14.53 -7.74
N ARG A 295 10.87 15.40 -7.12
CA ARG A 295 11.68 16.40 -7.82
C ARG A 295 12.73 15.73 -8.73
N ASN A 296 13.46 14.79 -8.19
CA ASN A 296 14.48 14.07 -8.93
C ASN A 296 13.87 13.24 -10.08
N ALA A 297 12.74 12.55 -9.80
CA ALA A 297 12.03 11.77 -10.82
C ALA A 297 11.50 12.64 -11.95
N GLN A 298 11.00 13.86 -11.66
CA GLN A 298 10.58 14.81 -12.68
C GLN A 298 11.76 15.18 -13.60
N THR A 299 12.90 15.54 -13.01
CA THR A 299 14.11 15.93 -13.78
C THR A 299 14.62 14.77 -14.65
N VAL A 300 14.64 13.54 -14.11
CA VAL A 300 15.05 12.35 -14.87
C VAL A 300 14.03 12.01 -15.96
N ALA A 301 12.73 12.14 -15.69
CA ALA A 301 11.69 11.89 -16.68
C ALA A 301 11.77 12.86 -17.88
N GLU A 302 12.00 14.15 -17.62
CA GLU A 302 12.17 15.17 -18.66
C GLU A 302 13.44 14.91 -19.52
N PHE A 303 14.54 14.49 -18.89
CA PHE A 303 15.73 14.06 -19.60
C PHE A 303 15.43 12.86 -20.52
N LEU A 304 14.81 11.81 -19.98
CA LEU A 304 14.48 10.60 -20.75
C LEU A 304 13.50 10.89 -21.89
N GLU A 305 12.50 11.75 -21.68
CA GLU A 305 11.52 12.13 -22.70
C GLU A 305 12.17 12.80 -23.91
N SER A 306 13.28 13.54 -23.68
CA SER A 306 14.03 14.21 -24.75
C SER A 306 15.07 13.32 -25.46
N HIS A 307 15.31 12.09 -24.93
CA HIS A 307 16.41 11.25 -25.41
C HIS A 307 16.00 10.41 -26.63
N PRO A 308 16.77 10.43 -27.76
CA PRO A 308 16.39 9.81 -29.04
C PRO A 308 16.21 8.28 -28.99
N LEU A 309 16.82 7.58 -28.03
CA LEU A 309 16.69 6.12 -27.86
C LEU A 309 15.49 5.72 -26.99
N VAL A 310 14.80 6.68 -26.38
CA VAL A 310 13.62 6.44 -25.54
C VAL A 310 12.36 6.64 -26.36
N LYS A 311 11.54 5.61 -26.44
CA LYS A 311 10.27 5.62 -27.19
C LYS A 311 9.15 6.28 -26.42
N LYS A 312 9.09 6.04 -25.12
CA LYS A 312 8.02 6.50 -24.24
C LYS A 312 8.52 6.58 -22.79
N VAL A 313 8.08 7.60 -22.08
CA VAL A 313 8.27 7.72 -20.63
C VAL A 313 6.90 7.66 -19.95
N ASN A 314 6.75 6.77 -18.98
CA ASN A 314 5.56 6.72 -18.14
C ASN A 314 5.90 7.39 -16.80
N TYR A 315 5.49 8.65 -16.66
CA TYR A 315 5.61 9.43 -15.44
C TYR A 315 4.49 10.47 -15.40
N PRO A 316 3.60 10.43 -14.40
CA PRO A 316 2.39 11.27 -14.40
C PRO A 316 2.67 12.76 -14.20
N GLY A 317 3.90 13.14 -13.83
CA GLY A 317 4.36 14.53 -13.77
C GLY A 317 4.64 15.18 -15.12
N LEU A 318 4.76 14.40 -16.19
CA LEU A 318 4.95 14.91 -17.55
C LEU A 318 3.61 15.33 -18.17
N LYS A 319 3.53 16.51 -18.76
CA LYS A 319 2.31 17.02 -19.43
C LYS A 319 1.87 16.16 -20.61
N SER A 320 2.79 15.47 -21.24
CA SER A 320 2.57 14.52 -22.34
C SER A 320 1.92 13.20 -21.88
N ASN A 321 2.00 12.88 -20.58
CA ASN A 321 1.50 11.62 -20.04
C ASN A 321 -0.04 11.64 -19.93
N SER A 322 -0.69 10.55 -20.34
CA SER A 322 -2.16 10.41 -20.29
C SER A 322 -2.73 10.52 -18.87
N ASN A 323 -1.94 10.17 -17.85
CA ASN A 323 -2.33 10.25 -16.45
C ASN A 323 -2.09 11.61 -15.79
N TYR A 324 -1.54 12.61 -16.53
CA TYR A 324 -1.23 13.93 -15.98
C TYR A 324 -2.43 14.58 -15.28
N THR A 325 -3.61 14.55 -15.90
CA THR A 325 -4.83 15.14 -15.35
C THR A 325 -5.24 14.47 -14.03
N ASN A 326 -5.17 13.14 -13.96
CA ASN A 326 -5.47 12.41 -12.72
C ASN A 326 -4.41 12.72 -11.64
N ALA A 327 -3.13 12.80 -12.00
CA ALA A 327 -2.08 13.18 -11.07
C ALA A 327 -2.30 14.60 -10.50
N GLN A 328 -2.66 15.56 -11.33
CA GLN A 328 -2.98 16.92 -10.86
C GLN A 328 -4.23 16.96 -9.96
N ARG A 329 -5.18 16.05 -10.14
CA ARG A 329 -6.40 15.95 -9.34
C ARG A 329 -6.18 15.31 -7.98
N TYR A 330 -5.36 14.26 -7.91
CA TYR A 330 -5.23 13.41 -6.72
C TYR A 330 -3.95 13.62 -5.94
N PHE A 331 -2.89 14.14 -6.57
CA PHE A 331 -1.59 14.26 -5.93
C PHE A 331 -1.28 15.68 -5.49
N GLU A 332 -0.75 15.80 -4.29
CA GLU A 332 -0.40 17.07 -3.64
C GLU A 332 0.70 17.83 -4.39
N ASN A 333 0.46 19.12 -4.65
CA ASN A 333 1.44 20.09 -5.13
C ASN A 333 2.18 19.68 -6.43
N GLY A 334 1.53 18.91 -7.31
CA GLY A 334 2.13 18.44 -8.58
C GLY A 334 3.23 17.39 -8.40
N MET A 335 3.42 16.84 -7.21
CA MET A 335 4.31 15.70 -6.99
C MET A 335 3.76 14.46 -7.69
N SER A 336 4.64 13.56 -8.16
CA SER A 336 4.22 12.36 -8.89
C SER A 336 5.02 11.11 -8.51
N SER A 337 5.56 11.06 -7.27
CA SER A 337 6.36 9.95 -6.75
C SER A 337 7.79 9.88 -7.32
N GLY A 338 8.58 8.97 -6.77
CA GLY A 338 9.91 8.63 -7.27
C GLY A 338 9.91 7.46 -8.28
N LEU A 339 8.74 6.92 -8.62
CA LEU A 339 8.63 5.76 -9.50
C LEU A 339 8.28 6.21 -10.92
N LEU A 340 9.07 5.79 -11.90
CA LEU A 340 8.83 6.00 -13.32
C LEU A 340 9.24 4.76 -14.13
N SER A 341 8.74 4.65 -15.35
CA SER A 341 9.25 3.69 -16.33
C SER A 341 9.43 4.32 -17.70
N PHE A 342 10.32 3.74 -18.49
CA PHE A 342 10.52 4.16 -19.87
C PHE A 342 10.71 2.95 -20.78
N GLU A 343 10.40 3.12 -22.06
CA GLU A 343 10.46 2.07 -23.06
C GLU A 343 11.55 2.39 -24.09
N VAL A 344 12.36 1.38 -24.40
CA VAL A 344 13.36 1.40 -25.47
C VAL A 344 12.98 0.39 -26.56
N GLU A 345 13.81 0.31 -27.63
CA GLU A 345 13.49 -0.42 -28.85
C GLU A 345 13.14 -1.91 -28.63
N SER A 346 13.89 -2.60 -27.77
CA SER A 346 13.78 -4.05 -27.61
C SER A 346 14.21 -4.53 -26.24
N PHE A 347 13.95 -5.79 -25.96
CA PHE A 347 14.46 -6.51 -24.79
C PHE A 347 16.00 -6.41 -24.68
N GLU A 348 16.71 -6.61 -25.79
CA GLU A 348 18.17 -6.58 -25.80
C GLU A 348 18.71 -5.17 -25.50
N SER A 349 18.05 -4.12 -26.03
CA SER A 349 18.39 -2.73 -25.71
C SER A 349 18.15 -2.44 -24.22
N ALA A 350 17.01 -2.87 -23.67
CA ALA A 350 16.70 -2.69 -22.26
C ALA A 350 17.73 -3.38 -21.37
N LYS A 351 18.04 -4.65 -21.66
CA LYS A 351 19.05 -5.41 -20.94
C LYS A 351 20.40 -4.73 -20.94
N LYS A 352 20.88 -4.28 -22.13
CA LYS A 352 22.16 -3.61 -22.28
C LYS A 352 22.26 -2.33 -21.45
N ILE A 353 21.20 -1.52 -21.44
CA ILE A 353 21.13 -0.29 -20.64
C ILE A 353 21.17 -0.61 -19.15
N VAL A 354 20.36 -1.56 -18.70
CA VAL A 354 20.32 -1.97 -17.28
C VAL A 354 21.69 -2.48 -16.81
N ASP A 355 22.35 -3.33 -17.61
CA ASP A 355 23.66 -3.91 -17.28
C ASP A 355 24.79 -2.84 -17.30
N ALA A 356 24.59 -1.73 -18.01
CA ALA A 356 25.58 -0.65 -18.15
C ALA A 356 25.51 0.42 -17.04
N THR A 357 24.44 0.48 -16.26
CA THR A 357 24.34 1.45 -15.14
C THR A 357 25.38 1.16 -14.05
N LYS A 358 25.89 2.22 -13.41
CA LYS A 358 26.93 2.14 -12.37
C LYS A 358 26.47 2.68 -11.02
N LEU A 359 25.61 3.70 -11.04
CA LEU A 359 25.06 4.30 -9.83
C LEU A 359 23.74 3.63 -9.44
N PHE A 360 22.86 3.36 -10.43
CA PHE A 360 21.63 2.65 -10.18
C PHE A 360 21.87 1.20 -9.75
N SER A 361 21.27 0.79 -8.64
CA SER A 361 21.35 -0.61 -8.18
C SER A 361 20.32 -1.47 -8.91
N LEU A 362 20.76 -2.57 -9.54
CA LEU A 362 19.86 -3.56 -10.12
C LEU A 362 19.31 -4.45 -9.00
N VAL A 363 18.12 -4.12 -8.52
CA VAL A 363 17.45 -4.86 -7.44
C VAL A 363 15.92 -4.72 -7.54
N VAL A 364 15.21 -5.76 -7.10
CA VAL A 364 13.74 -5.75 -7.06
C VAL A 364 13.25 -5.08 -5.78
N ASN A 365 13.26 -3.75 -5.76
CA ASN A 365 12.69 -2.92 -4.70
C ASN A 365 12.16 -1.60 -5.29
N ILE A 366 11.55 -0.76 -4.46
CA ILE A 366 11.16 0.63 -4.76
C ILE A 366 11.20 1.47 -3.48
N GLY A 367 11.25 2.79 -3.62
CA GLY A 367 11.12 3.71 -2.49
C GLY A 367 12.31 3.75 -1.54
N ASP A 368 13.47 3.26 -1.99
CA ASP A 368 14.73 3.39 -1.27
C ASP A 368 15.33 4.79 -1.49
N SER A 369 16.15 5.25 -0.54
CA SER A 369 16.94 6.47 -0.67
C SER A 369 17.94 6.41 -1.82
N LYS A 370 18.34 5.20 -2.23
CA LYS A 370 19.21 4.94 -3.39
C LYS A 370 18.40 4.62 -4.61
N SER A 371 18.82 5.11 -5.75
CA SER A 371 18.17 4.85 -7.03
C SER A 371 18.32 3.40 -7.47
N ILE A 372 17.22 2.85 -7.94
CA ILE A 372 17.09 1.45 -8.32
C ILE A 372 16.60 1.36 -9.76
N ILE A 373 17.20 0.43 -10.51
CA ILE A 373 16.80 0.06 -11.87
C ILE A 373 16.33 -1.39 -11.92
N THR A 374 15.31 -1.68 -12.71
CA THR A 374 14.79 -3.04 -12.88
C THR A 374 14.25 -3.21 -14.30
N HIS A 375 14.42 -4.40 -14.86
CA HIS A 375 13.76 -4.82 -16.09
C HIS A 375 12.59 -5.75 -15.74
N PRO A 376 11.34 -5.26 -15.66
CA PRO A 376 10.20 -6.02 -15.11
C PRO A 376 9.93 -7.32 -15.86
N ALA A 377 10.02 -7.35 -17.18
CA ALA A 377 9.74 -8.53 -18.00
C ALA A 377 10.66 -9.72 -17.70
N SER A 378 11.92 -9.47 -17.27
CA SER A 378 12.87 -10.55 -16.90
C SER A 378 12.94 -10.81 -15.39
N THR A 379 12.18 -10.09 -14.56
CA THR A 379 12.27 -10.20 -13.09
C THR A 379 10.88 -10.38 -12.46
N THR A 380 10.22 -9.28 -12.14
CA THR A 380 8.95 -9.28 -11.36
C THR A 380 7.77 -9.89 -12.11
N HIS A 381 7.82 -9.97 -13.44
CA HIS A 381 6.75 -10.47 -14.31
C HIS A 381 7.24 -11.62 -15.21
N GLN A 382 8.40 -12.23 -14.93
CA GLN A 382 9.00 -13.30 -15.73
C GLN A 382 8.08 -14.52 -15.93
N GLN A 383 7.11 -14.73 -15.05
CA GLN A 383 6.19 -15.87 -15.09
C GLN A 383 5.01 -15.66 -16.06
N LEU A 384 4.84 -14.44 -16.59
CA LEU A 384 3.76 -14.09 -17.50
C LEU A 384 4.15 -14.39 -18.96
N SER A 385 3.18 -14.79 -19.76
CA SER A 385 3.33 -14.88 -21.23
C SER A 385 3.51 -13.48 -21.84
N GLN A 386 3.97 -13.40 -23.09
CA GLN A 386 4.12 -12.12 -23.79
C GLN A 386 2.78 -11.36 -23.91
N GLU A 387 1.68 -12.07 -24.11
CA GLU A 387 0.34 -11.50 -24.20
C GLU A 387 -0.10 -10.93 -22.84
N GLU A 388 0.16 -11.66 -21.74
CA GLU A 388 -0.11 -11.21 -20.38
C GLU A 388 0.75 -10.01 -19.99
N LEU A 389 2.04 -10.00 -20.37
CA LEU A 389 2.94 -8.86 -20.14
C LEU A 389 2.40 -7.58 -20.79
N VAL A 390 1.99 -7.65 -22.05
CA VAL A 390 1.40 -6.51 -22.78
C VAL A 390 0.10 -6.07 -22.12
N ALA A 391 -0.77 -7.01 -21.73
CA ALA A 391 -2.04 -6.72 -21.07
C ALA A 391 -1.85 -6.03 -19.69
N CYS A 392 -0.74 -6.29 -18.99
CA CYS A 392 -0.36 -5.64 -17.73
C CYS A 392 0.45 -4.35 -17.93
N GLY A 393 0.67 -3.90 -19.18
CA GLY A 393 1.45 -2.69 -19.48
C GLY A 393 2.96 -2.86 -19.31
N VAL A 394 3.48 -4.08 -19.52
CA VAL A 394 4.90 -4.42 -19.38
C VAL A 394 5.49 -4.91 -20.71
N PRO A 395 5.67 -4.04 -21.71
CA PRO A 395 6.34 -4.44 -22.96
C PRO A 395 7.79 -4.87 -22.69
N SER A 396 8.35 -5.68 -23.58
CA SER A 396 9.69 -6.29 -23.43
C SER A 396 10.84 -5.28 -23.32
N GLY A 397 10.67 -4.08 -23.86
CA GLY A 397 11.64 -2.98 -23.78
C GLY A 397 11.46 -2.06 -22.56
N LEU A 398 10.56 -2.38 -21.62
CA LEU A 398 10.27 -1.54 -20.46
C LEU A 398 11.37 -1.63 -19.39
N ILE A 399 11.88 -0.49 -19.00
CA ILE A 399 12.79 -0.31 -17.85
C ILE A 399 12.04 0.48 -16.78
N ARG A 400 12.07 0.02 -15.53
CA ARG A 400 11.50 0.74 -14.38
C ARG A 400 12.61 1.32 -13.52
N LEU A 401 12.47 2.59 -13.16
CA LEU A 401 13.34 3.29 -12.21
C LEU A 401 12.57 3.62 -10.94
N SER A 402 13.20 3.41 -9.79
CA SER A 402 12.82 4.01 -8.53
C SER A 402 13.89 5.02 -8.16
N ILE A 403 13.57 6.27 -8.37
CA ILE A 403 14.52 7.38 -8.21
C ILE A 403 14.72 7.68 -6.73
N GLY A 404 15.97 7.74 -6.31
CA GLY A 404 16.39 8.01 -4.94
C GLY A 404 16.60 9.50 -4.64
N LEU A 405 17.46 9.74 -3.66
CA LEU A 405 17.74 11.08 -3.12
C LEU A 405 19.11 11.64 -3.56
N GLU A 406 19.77 10.97 -4.48
CA GLU A 406 21.05 11.41 -5.06
C GLU A 406 20.87 12.74 -5.82
N ALA A 407 21.98 13.43 -6.11
CA ALA A 407 21.93 14.59 -6.99
C ALA A 407 21.41 14.17 -8.38
N SER A 408 20.40 14.87 -8.88
CA SER A 408 19.77 14.52 -10.18
C SER A 408 20.75 14.58 -11.36
N SER A 409 21.81 15.43 -11.29
CA SER A 409 22.91 15.46 -12.27
C SER A 409 23.62 14.11 -12.37
N ASP A 410 23.95 13.50 -11.23
CA ASP A 410 24.69 12.23 -11.20
C ASP A 410 23.83 11.08 -11.74
N LEU A 411 22.52 11.12 -11.49
CA LEU A 411 21.56 10.16 -12.05
C LEU A 411 21.48 10.28 -13.58
N ILE A 412 21.43 11.52 -14.10
CA ILE A 412 21.41 11.80 -15.53
C ILE A 412 22.72 11.38 -16.20
N ASP A 413 23.87 11.64 -15.58
CA ASP A 413 25.18 11.25 -16.10
C ASP A 413 25.28 9.72 -16.20
N ASP A 414 24.81 8.97 -15.18
CA ASP A 414 24.79 7.51 -15.23
C ASP A 414 23.86 6.96 -16.31
N LEU A 415 22.65 7.51 -16.44
CA LEU A 415 21.72 7.12 -17.51
C LEU A 415 22.26 7.49 -18.89
N THR A 416 22.93 8.65 -19.04
CA THR A 416 23.53 9.08 -20.32
C THR A 416 24.58 8.10 -20.77
N GLN A 417 25.50 7.68 -19.90
CA GLN A 417 26.52 6.71 -20.25
C GLN A 417 25.92 5.31 -20.53
N ALA A 418 24.88 4.91 -19.82
CA ALA A 418 24.22 3.62 -20.03
C ALA A 418 23.42 3.55 -21.33
N LEU A 419 22.73 4.63 -21.71
CA LEU A 419 22.01 4.74 -22.98
C LEU A 419 22.94 4.74 -24.20
N ASN A 420 24.18 5.22 -24.06
CA ASN A 420 25.18 5.25 -25.13
C ASN A 420 26.11 4.02 -25.11
N ALA A 421 25.94 3.07 -24.22
CA ALA A 421 26.75 1.85 -24.14
C ALA A 421 26.33 0.82 -25.21
#